data_1aa1fffe435a66d6c85354ebfe8f89c2
#
_entry.id   1aa1fffe435a66d6c85354ebfe8f89c2
#
_cell.length_a   1.000
_cell.length_b   1.000
_cell.length_c   1.000
_cell.angle_alpha   90.00
_cell.angle_beta   90.00
_cell.angle_gamma   90.00
#
_symmetry.space_group_name_H-M   'P 1'
#
loop_
_entity.id
_entity.type
_entity.pdbx_description
1 polymer ?
#
loop_
_entity_poly.entity_id
_entity_poly.type
_entity_poly.pdbx_seq_one_letter_code
_entity_poly.pdbx_strand_id
1 'polypeptide(L)'
;MRIIAAVLSLAAGFASCSGPQHPAAVVRTPNTAESYVRPYTADFGYGCNMGYYGSGWDDEHLASAISKAGGQTIRVTLPDQFLDKWGWQARQAAFDHHTINLGLRELVCFVGEPSAEHRDKTVYPGCREPSKLFANLYEPIWNADSTINPRNYYAAYIYRLTQTYGKHIRFWEVVNEPDFITDVSNKEWLDRAPNPAETTNTLAPIYHYIRTLRITWEVVKKYCPEDYVTPGGLGYAEYLDALLRFTDNPNNGAVTAQYPARGGAYFDVVDYHVYPSYYLRRRNLLHTSFNYLRNSDNAAAQLLRHKAQFEAVLHKHGFNGDTYPEKHFIVTETNISRRPAEWRYSSDEMQRNFGIKALVAAQKNGIRQVHFYSVAEATDAPQEPAGVSSADEFKLMGMYENMNRDRPGHEKLTPLGLGFKTTANLLAGWRYDAPRTAALKLPEEADGAAFRRGSQYVYVLWAKTQLDQQEAASVRYTFPAAWSVAGLERRAWDFGVSGVSTRMPGPTVLLDGAPAFFTPLEDAKKQLAARAYPHPKAEQ
;
A
#
# COMPACT_ATOMS: atom_id res chain seq x y z
N MET A 1 -49.30 -38.22 41.30
CA MET A 1 -50.76 -38.43 41.28
C MET A 1 -51.43 -37.20 40.69
N ARG A 2 -52.03 -37.36 39.50
CA ARG A 2 -53.06 -36.52 38.81
C ARG A 2 -52.92 -34.98 38.92
N ILE A 3 -52.51 -34.24 37.90
CA ILE A 3 -53.18 -33.71 36.68
C ILE A 3 -54.54 -33.05 37.03
N ILE A 4 -54.65 -31.76 36.77
CA ILE A 4 -55.83 -31.11 36.16
C ILE A 4 -55.35 -29.86 35.40
N ALA A 5 -55.72 -29.79 34.12
CA ALA A 5 -55.53 -28.64 33.24
C ALA A 5 -56.64 -27.62 33.45
N ALA A 6 -56.34 -26.34 33.32
CA ALA A 6 -57.33 -25.28 33.18
C ALA A 6 -56.94 -24.40 31.98
N VAL A 7 -57.80 -24.42 30.97
CA VAL A 7 -57.79 -23.56 29.79
C VAL A 7 -58.43 -22.23 30.22
N LEU A 8 -57.72 -21.11 30.01
CA LEU A 8 -58.29 -19.77 30.06
C LEU A 8 -57.94 -19.02 28.78
N SER A 9 -58.95 -18.80 27.97
CA SER A 9 -58.95 -17.92 26.84
C SER A 9 -58.83 -16.47 27.30
N LEU A 10 -57.85 -15.71 26.79
CA LEU A 10 -57.84 -14.28 26.88
C LEU A 10 -57.69 -13.65 25.49
N ALA A 11 -58.59 -12.73 25.20
CA ALA A 11 -58.71 -11.99 23.97
C ALA A 11 -57.48 -11.17 23.66
N ALA A 12 -57.05 -11.26 22.40
CA ALA A 12 -55.95 -10.48 21.88
C ALA A 12 -56.38 -9.04 21.60
N GLY A 13 -55.84 -8.11 22.37
CA GLY A 13 -55.81 -6.67 22.01
C GLY A 13 -54.65 -6.46 21.01
N PHE A 14 -54.96 -6.12 19.80
CA PHE A 14 -53.95 -5.64 18.81
C PHE A 14 -53.45 -4.26 19.26
N ALA A 15 -52.32 -4.23 19.93
CA ALA A 15 -51.49 -3.03 20.01
C ALA A 15 -50.62 -3.01 18.73
N SER A 16 -50.88 -2.07 17.82
CA SER A 16 -50.02 -1.79 16.68
C SER A 16 -48.68 -1.24 17.19
N CYS A 17 -47.68 -2.10 17.27
CA CYS A 17 -46.30 -1.67 17.39
C CYS A 17 -45.93 -1.01 16.08
N SER A 18 -45.80 0.33 16.07
CA SER A 18 -45.05 1.05 15.04
C SER A 18 -43.61 0.57 15.09
N GLY A 19 -43.23 -0.25 14.10
CA GLY A 19 -41.85 -0.67 13.89
C GLY A 19 -40.94 0.55 13.69
N PRO A 20 -39.65 0.39 13.94
CA PRO A 20 -38.72 1.48 13.75
C PRO A 20 -38.81 1.96 12.29
N GLN A 21 -39.15 3.25 12.13
CA GLN A 21 -39.13 3.89 10.83
C GLN A 21 -37.70 3.77 10.27
N HIS A 22 -37.54 3.03 9.18
CA HIS A 22 -36.30 3.06 8.41
C HIS A 22 -36.02 4.53 8.05
N PRO A 23 -34.80 5.04 8.30
CA PRO A 23 -34.46 6.38 7.86
C PRO A 23 -34.72 6.48 6.36
N ALA A 24 -35.35 7.57 5.95
CA ALA A 24 -35.68 7.84 4.56
C ALA A 24 -34.44 7.62 3.69
N ALA A 25 -34.61 6.95 2.54
CA ALA A 25 -33.53 6.68 1.60
C ALA A 25 -32.80 7.99 1.28
N VAL A 26 -31.54 8.08 1.71
CA VAL A 26 -30.69 9.23 1.42
C VAL A 26 -30.51 9.30 -0.09
N VAL A 27 -30.92 10.40 -0.70
CA VAL A 27 -30.67 10.67 -2.12
C VAL A 27 -29.14 10.79 -2.26
N ARG A 28 -28.52 9.74 -2.81
CA ARG A 28 -27.07 9.69 -3.03
C ARG A 28 -26.73 10.55 -4.23
N THR A 29 -25.73 11.39 -4.11
CA THR A 29 -25.16 12.10 -5.25
C THR A 29 -24.59 11.07 -6.24
N PRO A 30 -24.94 11.11 -7.51
CA PRO A 30 -24.32 10.27 -8.53
C PRO A 30 -22.80 10.50 -8.53
N ASN A 31 -22.01 9.43 -8.72
CA ASN A 31 -20.55 9.44 -8.82
C ASN A 31 -19.74 9.51 -7.52
N THR A 32 -20.26 9.05 -6.39
CA THR A 32 -19.42 8.76 -5.21
C THR A 32 -18.83 7.35 -5.31
N ALA A 33 -17.71 7.09 -4.62
CA ALA A 33 -17.14 5.76 -4.53
C ALA A 33 -18.03 4.72 -3.83
N GLU A 34 -19.11 5.15 -3.17
CA GLU A 34 -20.18 4.26 -2.70
C GLU A 34 -20.98 3.64 -3.84
N SER A 35 -21.17 4.38 -4.93
CA SER A 35 -21.92 3.91 -6.12
C SER A 35 -21.00 3.36 -7.22
N TYR A 36 -19.74 3.77 -7.27
CA TYR A 36 -18.82 3.36 -8.30
C TYR A 36 -17.36 3.45 -7.81
N VAL A 37 -16.59 2.39 -8.05
CA VAL A 37 -15.13 2.37 -7.97
C VAL A 37 -14.59 2.01 -9.34
N ARG A 38 -13.67 2.83 -9.87
CA ARG A 38 -13.08 2.58 -11.17
C ARG A 38 -12.32 1.24 -11.18
N PRO A 39 -12.55 0.35 -12.17
CA PRO A 39 -11.77 -0.87 -12.30
C PRO A 39 -10.27 -0.58 -12.47
N TYR A 40 -9.44 -1.30 -11.74
CA TYR A 40 -7.98 -1.25 -11.92
C TYR A 40 -7.56 -2.22 -13.02
N THR A 41 -7.06 -1.71 -14.12
CA THR A 41 -6.70 -2.50 -15.31
C THR A 41 -5.19 -2.53 -15.59
N ALA A 42 -4.41 -1.68 -14.91
CA ALA A 42 -2.95 -1.65 -15.05
C ALA A 42 -2.29 -2.95 -14.52
N ASP A 43 -1.07 -3.19 -14.95
CA ASP A 43 -0.24 -4.25 -14.40
C ASP A 43 0.16 -3.93 -12.95
N PHE A 44 0.65 -4.94 -12.23
CA PHE A 44 1.12 -4.76 -10.86
C PHE A 44 2.26 -3.74 -10.77
N GLY A 45 2.17 -2.81 -9.81
CA GLY A 45 3.16 -1.76 -9.58
C GLY A 45 4.28 -2.20 -8.63
N TYR A 46 5.49 -2.34 -9.16
CA TYR A 46 6.72 -2.54 -8.37
C TYR A 46 7.22 -1.16 -7.97
N GLY A 47 6.95 -0.75 -6.74
CA GLY A 47 7.12 0.61 -6.27
C GLY A 47 8.22 0.83 -5.24
N CYS A 48 8.60 2.09 -5.08
CA CYS A 48 9.53 2.54 -4.07
C CYS A 48 9.22 3.99 -3.64
N ASN A 49 9.48 4.29 -2.36
CA ASN A 49 9.53 5.66 -1.86
C ASN A 49 10.86 6.29 -2.24
N MET A 50 10.83 7.52 -2.76
CA MET A 50 12.06 8.22 -3.15
C MET A 50 12.92 8.63 -1.96
N GLY A 51 12.31 9.14 -0.89
CA GLY A 51 13.04 9.76 0.20
C GLY A 51 13.63 11.12 -0.17
N TYR A 52 14.38 11.70 0.75
CA TYR A 52 15.06 12.98 0.58
C TYR A 52 16.54 12.83 0.93
N TYR A 53 17.42 13.09 -0.03
CA TYR A 53 18.86 12.98 0.13
C TYR A 53 19.54 14.30 -0.28
N GLY A 54 20.70 14.58 0.31
CA GLY A 54 21.56 15.72 -0.06
C GLY A 54 22.66 15.30 -1.02
N SER A 55 23.69 16.17 -1.16
CA SER A 55 24.95 15.84 -1.84
C SER A 55 24.82 15.42 -3.32
N GLY A 56 23.94 16.10 -4.08
CA GLY A 56 23.74 15.85 -5.52
C GLY A 56 22.69 14.80 -5.85
N TRP A 57 21.95 14.30 -4.86
CA TRP A 57 20.82 13.42 -5.05
C TRP A 57 19.52 14.23 -5.12
N ASP A 58 19.18 14.69 -6.30
CA ASP A 58 17.90 15.32 -6.60
C ASP A 58 16.84 14.28 -7.01
N ASP A 59 15.62 14.74 -7.21
CA ASP A 59 14.48 13.89 -7.57
C ASP A 59 14.71 13.07 -8.84
N GLU A 60 15.42 13.62 -9.82
CA GLU A 60 15.69 12.98 -11.11
C GLU A 60 16.69 11.82 -10.95
N HIS A 61 17.74 12.02 -10.15
CA HIS A 61 18.71 11.00 -9.82
C HIS A 61 18.07 9.86 -8.99
N LEU A 62 17.25 10.21 -7.99
CA LEU A 62 16.55 9.23 -7.15
C LEU A 62 15.58 8.38 -7.97
N ALA A 63 14.76 9.00 -8.82
CA ALA A 63 13.86 8.26 -9.70
C ALA A 63 14.62 7.38 -10.69
N SER A 64 15.76 7.87 -11.23
CA SER A 64 16.64 7.08 -12.09
C SER A 64 17.22 5.87 -11.37
N ALA A 65 17.61 6.00 -10.09
CA ALA A 65 18.08 4.89 -9.27
C ALA A 65 16.97 3.85 -9.07
N ILE A 66 15.75 4.29 -8.75
CA ILE A 66 14.59 3.39 -8.61
C ILE A 66 14.32 2.65 -9.93
N SER A 67 14.30 3.34 -11.06
CA SER A 67 14.11 2.74 -12.38
C SER A 67 15.21 1.71 -12.70
N LYS A 68 16.47 2.02 -12.40
CA LYS A 68 17.60 1.07 -12.55
C LYS A 68 17.47 -0.16 -11.65
N ALA A 69 16.85 -0.01 -10.48
CA ALA A 69 16.52 -1.12 -9.59
C ALA A 69 15.31 -1.95 -10.08
N GLY A 70 14.67 -1.56 -11.19
CA GLY A 70 13.51 -2.24 -11.74
C GLY A 70 12.16 -1.69 -11.26
N GLY A 71 12.15 -0.57 -10.52
CA GLY A 71 10.94 0.12 -10.13
C GLY A 71 10.15 0.64 -11.33
N GLN A 72 8.84 0.54 -11.26
CA GLN A 72 7.90 0.94 -12.31
C GLN A 72 6.98 2.06 -11.87
N THR A 73 6.89 2.29 -10.59
CA THR A 73 6.15 3.37 -9.95
C THR A 73 6.95 3.92 -8.77
N ILE A 74 6.65 5.14 -8.41
CA ILE A 74 7.25 5.82 -7.25
C ILE A 74 6.16 6.45 -6.40
N ARG A 75 6.46 6.60 -5.11
CA ARG A 75 5.68 7.43 -4.20
C ARG A 75 6.43 8.71 -3.91
N VAL A 76 5.77 9.82 -4.19
CA VAL A 76 6.29 11.19 -4.10
C VAL A 76 5.37 12.08 -3.28
N THR A 77 5.79 13.31 -3.02
CA THR A 77 4.97 14.31 -2.34
C THR A 77 5.06 15.67 -3.03
N LEU A 78 3.99 16.43 -2.91
CA LEU A 78 3.90 17.82 -3.38
C LEU A 78 3.32 18.73 -2.27
N PRO A 79 4.04 18.97 -1.17
CA PRO A 79 3.55 19.77 -0.06
C PRO A 79 3.24 21.22 -0.47
N ASP A 80 2.11 21.77 0.01
CA ASP A 80 1.76 23.17 -0.24
C ASP A 80 2.84 24.12 0.26
N GLN A 81 3.40 23.87 1.44
CA GLN A 81 4.52 24.66 2.00
C GLN A 81 5.75 24.69 1.09
N PHE A 82 6.02 23.62 0.34
CA PHE A 82 7.14 23.60 -0.61
C PHE A 82 6.79 24.38 -1.88
N LEU A 83 5.60 24.16 -2.44
CA LEU A 83 5.16 24.80 -3.69
C LEU A 83 4.92 26.31 -3.50
N ASP A 84 4.42 26.71 -2.34
CA ASP A 84 4.26 28.11 -1.98
C ASP A 84 5.61 28.83 -1.91
N LYS A 85 6.63 28.18 -1.35
CA LYS A 85 7.98 28.71 -1.22
C LYS A 85 8.77 28.74 -2.53
N TRP A 86 8.70 27.67 -3.34
CA TRP A 86 9.58 27.45 -4.49
C TRP A 86 8.88 27.64 -5.84
N GLY A 87 7.58 27.82 -5.83
CA GLY A 87 6.75 27.96 -7.03
C GLY A 87 6.08 26.66 -7.47
N TRP A 88 4.95 26.81 -8.12
CA TRP A 88 4.08 25.70 -8.50
C TRP A 88 4.67 24.78 -9.58
N GLN A 89 5.60 25.27 -10.38
CA GLN A 89 6.28 24.49 -11.42
C GLN A 89 7.62 23.92 -10.95
N ALA A 90 8.02 24.13 -9.69
CA ALA A 90 9.35 23.80 -9.18
C ALA A 90 9.77 22.34 -9.40
N ARG A 91 8.80 21.41 -9.45
CA ARG A 91 9.05 19.98 -9.65
C ARG A 91 8.58 19.46 -11.01
N GLN A 92 8.14 20.31 -11.92
CA GLN A 92 7.56 19.89 -13.19
C GLN A 92 8.58 19.13 -14.06
N ALA A 93 9.82 19.61 -14.14
CA ALA A 93 10.89 18.92 -14.86
C ALA A 93 11.16 17.52 -14.28
N ALA A 94 11.17 17.39 -12.95
CA ALA A 94 11.35 16.09 -12.30
C ALA A 94 10.20 15.12 -12.63
N PHE A 95 8.93 15.57 -12.59
CA PHE A 95 7.78 14.72 -12.94
C PHE A 95 7.75 14.35 -14.43
N ASP A 96 8.14 15.27 -15.32
CA ASP A 96 8.34 14.95 -16.75
C ASP A 96 9.44 13.89 -16.91
N HIS A 97 10.58 14.03 -16.19
CA HIS A 97 11.62 13.02 -16.18
C HIS A 97 11.11 11.65 -15.71
N HIS A 98 10.36 11.59 -14.61
CA HIS A 98 9.83 10.34 -14.06
C HIS A 98 8.95 9.60 -15.07
N THR A 99 8.00 10.28 -15.68
CA THR A 99 6.97 9.63 -16.52
C THR A 99 7.34 9.55 -17.98
N ILE A 100 7.99 10.57 -18.55
CA ILE A 100 8.33 10.63 -19.98
C ILE A 100 9.67 9.95 -20.23
N ASN A 101 10.72 10.31 -19.49
CA ASN A 101 12.07 9.83 -19.76
C ASN A 101 12.29 8.42 -19.19
N LEU A 102 11.82 8.16 -17.98
CA LEU A 102 11.98 6.87 -17.31
C LEU A 102 10.80 5.90 -17.56
N GLY A 103 9.65 6.42 -18.02
CA GLY A 103 8.46 5.60 -18.26
C GLY A 103 7.83 5.04 -16.98
N LEU A 104 8.06 5.69 -15.83
CA LEU A 104 7.39 5.34 -14.58
C LEU A 104 5.90 5.64 -14.70
N ARG A 105 5.06 4.75 -14.18
CA ARG A 105 3.60 4.78 -14.37
C ARG A 105 2.88 4.66 -13.04
N GLU A 106 1.62 5.03 -13.02
CA GLU A 106 0.73 4.82 -11.87
C GLU A 106 1.31 5.44 -10.58
N LEU A 107 1.89 6.67 -10.69
CA LEU A 107 2.55 7.34 -9.58
C LEU A 107 1.58 7.60 -8.43
N VAL A 108 2.05 7.38 -7.21
CA VAL A 108 1.37 7.77 -5.96
C VAL A 108 1.95 9.09 -5.48
N CYS A 109 1.07 10.06 -5.20
CA CYS A 109 1.49 11.34 -4.65
C CYS A 109 0.68 11.66 -3.40
N PHE A 110 1.33 11.73 -2.23
CA PHE A 110 0.64 12.25 -1.06
C PHE A 110 0.65 13.77 -1.05
N VAL A 111 -0.53 14.31 -0.71
CA VAL A 111 -0.84 15.73 -0.78
C VAL A 111 -1.27 16.24 0.60
N GLY A 112 -1.01 17.52 0.85
CA GLY A 112 -1.29 18.13 2.14
C GLY A 112 -0.18 19.09 2.55
N GLU A 113 0.19 19.07 3.83
CA GLU A 113 1.23 19.89 4.45
C GLU A 113 1.11 21.38 4.08
N PRO A 114 0.12 22.07 4.66
CA PRO A 114 -0.16 23.48 4.36
C PRO A 114 1.02 24.38 4.69
N SER A 115 1.20 25.43 3.88
CA SER A 115 2.08 26.53 4.21
C SER A 115 1.62 27.25 5.49
N ALA A 116 2.48 28.07 6.07
CA ALA A 116 2.16 28.80 7.30
C ALA A 116 0.94 29.73 7.15
N GLU A 117 0.69 30.22 5.94
CA GLU A 117 -0.46 31.06 5.59
C GLU A 117 -1.76 30.26 5.49
N HIS A 118 -1.70 29.08 4.86
CA HIS A 118 -2.85 28.24 4.60
C HIS A 118 -3.22 27.29 5.75
N ARG A 119 -2.35 27.16 6.76
CA ARG A 119 -2.52 26.25 7.89
C ARG A 119 -3.61 26.70 8.87
N ASP A 120 -4.46 25.80 9.31
CA ASP A 120 -5.39 26.02 10.41
C ASP A 120 -4.61 26.25 11.73
N LYS A 121 -4.86 27.41 12.35
CA LYS A 121 -4.22 27.87 13.60
C LYS A 121 -4.93 27.39 14.86
N THR A 122 -6.00 26.62 14.72
CA THR A 122 -6.79 26.11 15.83
C THR A 122 -6.02 25.06 16.62
N VAL A 123 -5.89 25.26 17.92
CA VAL A 123 -5.40 24.25 18.86
C VAL A 123 -6.60 23.53 19.41
N TYR A 124 -6.82 22.30 18.95
CA TYR A 124 -7.94 21.47 19.38
C TYR A 124 -7.73 20.92 20.81
N PRO A 125 -8.81 20.55 21.51
CA PRO A 125 -8.72 20.00 22.87
C PRO A 125 -7.74 18.83 22.95
N GLY A 126 -6.83 18.90 23.93
CA GLY A 126 -5.79 17.88 24.15
C GLY A 126 -4.52 18.06 23.32
N CYS A 127 -4.55 18.87 22.25
CA CYS A 127 -3.37 19.15 21.44
C CYS A 127 -2.45 20.19 22.09
N ARG A 128 -1.14 20.08 21.84
CA ARG A 128 -0.13 21.06 22.24
C ARG A 128 0.22 22.04 21.13
N GLU A 129 -0.10 21.68 19.89
CA GLU A 129 0.20 22.43 18.68
C GLU A 129 -1.08 22.66 17.88
N PRO A 130 -1.09 23.65 16.98
CA PRO A 130 -2.19 23.85 16.05
C PRO A 130 -2.35 22.68 15.09
N SER A 131 -3.55 22.55 14.54
CA SER A 131 -3.89 21.62 13.46
C SER A 131 -2.82 21.59 12.36
N LYS A 132 -2.60 20.43 11.77
CA LYS A 132 -1.73 20.26 10.60
C LYS A 132 -2.51 20.26 9.28
N LEU A 133 -3.82 20.48 9.33
CA LEU A 133 -4.67 20.60 8.16
C LEU A 133 -4.76 22.06 7.66
N PHE A 134 -5.36 22.23 6.50
CA PHE A 134 -5.62 23.54 5.92
C PHE A 134 -6.71 24.29 6.69
N ALA A 135 -6.60 25.62 6.75
CA ALA A 135 -7.69 26.49 7.17
C ALA A 135 -8.80 26.55 6.10
N ASN A 136 -9.94 27.11 6.47
CA ASN A 136 -11.07 27.38 5.57
C ASN A 136 -11.64 26.16 4.83
N LEU A 137 -11.47 24.95 5.37
CA LEU A 137 -11.98 23.72 4.75
C LEU A 137 -13.49 23.74 4.47
N TYR A 138 -14.27 24.48 5.27
CA TYR A 138 -15.73 24.57 5.15
C TYR A 138 -16.23 25.73 4.29
N GLU A 139 -15.35 26.57 3.76
CA GLU A 139 -15.71 27.42 2.63
C GLU A 139 -16.23 26.55 1.48
N PRO A 140 -17.20 27.01 0.67
CA PRO A 140 -17.66 26.25 -0.48
C PRO A 140 -16.48 25.83 -1.38
N ILE A 141 -16.49 24.59 -1.87
CA ILE A 141 -15.48 24.09 -2.81
C ILE A 141 -15.59 24.85 -4.14
N TRP A 142 -16.82 25.09 -4.57
CA TRP A 142 -17.15 25.68 -5.85
C TRP A 142 -17.84 27.04 -5.69
N ASN A 143 -17.50 27.98 -6.56
CA ASN A 143 -18.25 29.20 -6.77
C ASN A 143 -19.57 28.89 -7.49
N ALA A 144 -20.47 29.86 -7.57
CA ALA A 144 -21.76 29.71 -8.28
C ALA A 144 -21.61 29.36 -9.78
N ASP A 145 -20.51 29.77 -10.41
CA ASP A 145 -20.16 29.44 -11.81
C ASP A 145 -19.43 28.11 -11.96
N SER A 146 -19.36 27.31 -10.90
CA SER A 146 -18.67 26.02 -10.84
C SER A 146 -17.14 26.10 -11.01
N THR A 147 -16.53 27.26 -10.87
CA THR A 147 -15.09 27.40 -10.72
C THR A 147 -14.66 27.12 -9.28
N ILE A 148 -13.36 26.87 -9.05
CA ILE A 148 -12.83 26.70 -7.70
C ILE A 148 -12.97 27.99 -6.89
N ASN A 149 -13.41 27.86 -5.63
CA ASN A 149 -13.43 28.96 -4.68
C ASN A 149 -12.03 29.14 -4.05
N PRO A 150 -11.33 30.23 -4.33
CA PRO A 150 -9.97 30.45 -3.80
C PRO A 150 -9.92 30.67 -2.27
N ARG A 151 -11.07 30.94 -1.63
CA ARG A 151 -11.14 31.03 -0.16
C ARG A 151 -11.08 29.68 0.53
N ASN A 152 -11.42 28.59 -0.17
CA ASN A 152 -11.14 27.24 0.27
C ASN A 152 -9.71 26.90 -0.14
N TYR A 153 -8.75 27.13 0.75
CA TYR A 153 -7.34 26.99 0.44
C TYR A 153 -6.96 25.60 -0.03
N TYR A 154 -7.54 24.55 0.58
CA TYR A 154 -7.24 23.19 0.17
C TYR A 154 -7.83 22.86 -1.21
N ALA A 155 -9.03 23.32 -1.52
CA ALA A 155 -9.62 23.13 -2.85
C ALA A 155 -8.80 23.85 -3.93
N ALA A 156 -8.34 25.07 -3.66
CA ALA A 156 -7.45 25.81 -4.55
C ALA A 156 -6.10 25.10 -4.76
N TYR A 157 -5.52 24.54 -3.68
CA TYR A 157 -4.29 23.76 -3.73
C TYR A 157 -4.45 22.51 -4.60
N ILE A 158 -5.44 21.65 -4.34
CA ILE A 158 -5.68 20.43 -5.12
C ILE A 158 -5.98 20.77 -6.58
N TYR A 159 -6.78 21.80 -6.85
CA TYR A 159 -7.04 22.25 -8.22
C TYR A 159 -5.75 22.63 -8.96
N ARG A 160 -4.88 23.44 -8.35
CA ARG A 160 -3.60 23.81 -8.97
C ARG A 160 -2.71 22.59 -9.22
N LEU A 161 -2.70 21.62 -8.31
CA LEU A 161 -2.00 20.35 -8.51
C LEU A 161 -2.54 19.58 -9.72
N THR A 162 -3.87 19.46 -9.85
CA THR A 162 -4.46 18.76 -11.01
C THR A 162 -4.08 19.43 -12.33
N GLN A 163 -4.02 20.78 -12.35
CA GLN A 163 -3.62 21.52 -13.56
C GLN A 163 -2.14 21.39 -13.90
N THR A 164 -1.28 21.27 -12.88
CA THR A 164 0.20 21.28 -13.07
C THR A 164 0.75 19.86 -13.21
N TYR A 165 0.28 18.92 -12.38
CA TYR A 165 0.86 17.58 -12.22
C TYR A 165 -0.13 16.43 -12.51
N GLY A 166 -1.42 16.72 -12.76
CA GLY A 166 -2.45 15.70 -12.92
C GLY A 166 -2.15 14.67 -14.01
N LYS A 167 -1.48 15.07 -15.10
CA LYS A 167 -1.07 14.14 -16.18
C LYS A 167 -0.06 13.08 -15.73
N HIS A 168 0.61 13.26 -14.58
CA HIS A 168 1.65 12.37 -14.07
C HIS A 168 1.20 11.51 -12.89
N ILE A 169 0.26 12.04 -12.08
CA ILE A 169 -0.22 11.40 -10.86
C ILE A 169 -1.38 10.46 -11.22
N ARG A 170 -1.40 9.30 -10.59
CA ARG A 170 -2.49 8.33 -10.74
C ARG A 170 -3.23 8.08 -9.43
N PHE A 171 -2.51 8.11 -8.32
CA PHE A 171 -3.07 7.93 -6.98
C PHE A 171 -2.83 9.19 -6.16
N TRP A 172 -3.92 9.81 -5.72
CA TRP A 172 -3.91 11.00 -4.88
C TRP A 172 -4.10 10.56 -3.43
N GLU A 173 -3.02 10.52 -2.69
CA GLU A 173 -2.97 10.08 -1.31
C GLU A 173 -3.15 11.29 -0.39
N VAL A 174 -4.19 11.27 0.45
CA VAL A 174 -4.59 12.45 1.24
C VAL A 174 -3.98 12.39 2.63
N VAL A 175 -2.97 13.22 2.89
CA VAL A 175 -2.18 13.27 4.12
C VAL A 175 -1.42 11.97 4.37
N ASN A 176 -0.15 12.03 4.75
CA ASN A 176 0.62 10.85 5.15
C ASN A 176 0.21 10.41 6.55
N GLU A 177 -0.17 9.13 6.71
CA GLU A 177 -0.50 8.51 8.01
C GLU A 177 -1.42 9.36 8.90
N PRO A 178 -2.65 9.66 8.45
CA PRO A 178 -3.56 10.51 9.23
C PRO A 178 -3.94 9.90 10.58
N ASP A 179 -3.72 8.62 10.75
CA ASP A 179 -3.98 7.82 11.95
C ASP A 179 -2.73 7.55 12.80
N PHE A 180 -1.59 8.22 12.50
CA PHE A 180 -0.37 8.02 13.24
C PHE A 180 -0.52 8.41 14.71
N ILE A 181 -0.19 7.46 15.60
CA ILE A 181 -0.35 7.55 17.05
C ILE A 181 0.94 7.08 17.75
N THR A 182 1.30 7.71 18.84
CA THR A 182 2.53 7.40 19.56
C THR A 182 2.34 6.53 20.80
N ASP A 183 1.29 6.77 21.60
CA ASP A 183 1.21 6.21 22.96
C ASP A 183 -0.18 5.71 23.38
N VAL A 184 -1.16 5.61 22.51
CA VAL A 184 -2.57 5.33 22.89
C VAL A 184 -3.05 4.01 22.28
N SER A 185 -3.97 3.32 22.97
CA SER A 185 -4.68 2.19 22.39
C SER A 185 -5.72 2.69 21.38
N ASN A 186 -5.51 2.36 20.10
CA ASN A 186 -6.42 2.68 19.01
C ASN A 186 -7.74 1.87 19.03
N LYS A 187 -7.87 0.86 19.88
CA LYS A 187 -9.08 0.01 19.95
C LYS A 187 -10.34 0.78 20.31
N GLU A 188 -10.21 1.84 21.09
CA GLU A 188 -11.35 2.69 21.44
C GLU A 188 -11.95 3.41 20.22
N TRP A 189 -11.22 3.52 19.12
CA TRP A 189 -11.72 4.13 17.90
C TRP A 189 -12.84 3.32 17.22
N LEU A 190 -13.04 2.06 17.61
CA LEU A 190 -14.21 1.27 17.18
C LEU A 190 -15.52 1.80 17.80
N ASP A 191 -15.45 2.41 18.96
CA ASP A 191 -16.62 2.89 19.71
C ASP A 191 -16.82 4.41 19.61
N ARG A 192 -15.72 5.17 19.50
CA ARG A 192 -15.72 6.64 19.42
C ARG A 192 -14.89 7.15 18.25
N ALA A 193 -15.01 8.43 17.93
CA ALA A 193 -14.05 9.09 17.05
C ALA A 193 -12.68 9.20 17.72
N PRO A 194 -11.57 9.19 16.96
CA PRO A 194 -10.27 9.62 17.45
C PRO A 194 -10.33 11.03 18.00
N ASN A 195 -9.71 11.28 19.17
CA ASN A 195 -9.49 12.65 19.62
C ASN A 195 -8.38 13.31 18.79
N PRO A 196 -8.43 14.62 18.56
CA PRO A 196 -7.40 15.31 17.78
C PRO A 196 -5.96 15.07 18.25
N ALA A 197 -5.73 14.96 19.56
CA ALA A 197 -4.41 14.71 20.13
C ALA A 197 -3.89 13.28 19.89
N GLU A 198 -4.76 12.34 19.52
CA GLU A 198 -4.38 10.95 19.21
C GLU A 198 -3.87 10.79 17.78
N THR A 199 -4.23 11.70 16.87
CA THR A 199 -3.86 11.67 15.45
C THR A 199 -2.80 12.73 15.17
N THR A 200 -1.54 12.41 15.44
CA THR A 200 -0.44 13.39 15.48
C THR A 200 -0.10 14.02 14.13
N ASN A 201 -0.49 13.40 13.02
CA ASN A 201 -0.27 13.94 11.69
C ASN A 201 -1.40 14.84 11.18
N THR A 202 -2.52 14.91 11.89
CA THR A 202 -3.63 15.84 11.57
C THR A 202 -3.86 16.86 12.67
N LEU A 203 -3.78 16.46 13.94
CA LEU A 203 -4.11 17.26 15.15
C LEU A 203 -5.46 17.96 15.01
N ALA A 204 -6.43 17.25 14.43
CA ALA A 204 -7.76 17.77 14.13
C ALA A 204 -8.83 16.68 14.28
N PRO A 205 -10.11 17.05 14.49
CA PRO A 205 -11.21 16.11 14.47
C PRO A 205 -11.29 15.32 13.15
N ILE A 206 -11.66 14.05 13.20
CA ILE A 206 -11.73 13.16 12.02
C ILE A 206 -12.62 13.73 10.89
N TYR A 207 -13.67 14.48 11.22
CA TYR A 207 -14.55 15.05 10.20
C TYR A 207 -13.88 16.17 9.40
N HIS A 208 -12.83 16.82 9.90
CA HIS A 208 -11.98 17.71 9.08
C HIS A 208 -11.13 16.92 8.09
N TYR A 209 -10.61 15.77 8.50
CA TYR A 209 -9.92 14.88 7.59
C TYR A 209 -10.85 14.32 6.52
N ILE A 210 -12.08 13.92 6.89
CA ILE A 210 -13.11 13.49 5.92
C ILE A 210 -13.44 14.64 4.95
N ARG A 211 -13.49 15.89 5.42
CA ARG A 211 -13.68 17.07 4.56
C ARG A 211 -12.53 17.23 3.57
N THR A 212 -11.30 17.01 4.03
CA THR A 212 -10.11 17.02 3.16
C THR A 212 -10.19 15.93 2.07
N LEU A 213 -10.58 14.70 2.44
CA LEU A 213 -10.85 13.61 1.48
C LEU A 213 -11.93 14.00 0.46
N ARG A 214 -13.05 14.55 0.91
CA ARG A 214 -14.14 14.98 0.04
C ARG A 214 -13.69 16.04 -0.96
N ILE A 215 -12.95 17.05 -0.52
CA ILE A 215 -12.44 18.10 -1.40
C ILE A 215 -11.53 17.48 -2.47
N THR A 216 -10.60 16.62 -2.06
CA THR A 216 -9.72 15.91 -3.03
C THR A 216 -10.55 15.11 -4.02
N TRP A 217 -11.51 14.32 -3.53
CA TRP A 217 -12.41 13.54 -4.38
C TRP A 217 -13.14 14.39 -5.41
N GLU A 218 -13.84 15.45 -4.98
CA GLU A 218 -14.62 16.28 -5.88
C GLU A 218 -13.76 16.96 -6.93
N VAL A 219 -12.58 17.48 -6.55
CA VAL A 219 -11.67 18.17 -7.46
C VAL A 219 -10.98 17.18 -8.42
N VAL A 220 -10.41 16.10 -7.91
CA VAL A 220 -9.73 15.09 -8.74
C VAL A 220 -10.71 14.45 -9.70
N LYS A 221 -11.90 14.02 -9.26
CA LYS A 221 -12.88 13.39 -10.17
C LYS A 221 -13.42 14.33 -11.22
N LYS A 222 -13.38 15.64 -11.01
CA LYS A 222 -13.74 16.63 -12.03
C LYS A 222 -12.66 16.86 -13.07
N TYR A 223 -11.39 16.94 -12.67
CA TYR A 223 -10.30 17.33 -13.58
C TYR A 223 -9.40 16.17 -14.02
N CYS A 224 -9.32 15.12 -13.23
CA CYS A 224 -8.57 13.89 -13.49
C CYS A 224 -9.46 12.66 -13.21
N PRO A 225 -10.60 12.47 -13.93
CA PRO A 225 -11.63 11.46 -13.59
C PRO A 225 -11.11 10.02 -13.65
N GLU A 226 -9.99 9.80 -14.32
CA GLU A 226 -9.35 8.51 -14.45
C GLU A 226 -8.52 8.12 -13.22
N ASP A 227 -8.21 9.07 -12.34
CA ASP A 227 -7.33 8.87 -11.21
C ASP A 227 -8.07 8.33 -9.98
N TYR A 228 -7.30 7.78 -9.06
CA TYR A 228 -7.77 7.21 -7.81
C TYR A 228 -7.47 8.15 -6.65
N VAL A 229 -8.42 8.26 -5.73
CA VAL A 229 -8.22 8.93 -4.43
C VAL A 229 -8.10 7.86 -3.37
N THR A 230 -7.15 8.05 -2.45
CA THR A 230 -6.91 7.14 -1.34
C THR A 230 -6.68 7.92 -0.04
N PRO A 231 -7.14 7.44 1.12
CA PRO A 231 -6.67 7.97 2.39
C PRO A 231 -5.16 7.75 2.51
N GLY A 232 -4.46 8.59 3.23
CA GLY A 232 -3.01 8.46 3.38
C GLY A 232 -2.63 7.22 4.17
N GLY A 233 -1.74 6.41 3.66
CA GLY A 233 -1.15 5.20 4.21
C GLY A 233 -1.58 4.78 5.62
N LEU A 234 -2.73 4.13 5.77
CA LEU A 234 -3.32 3.81 7.06
C LEU A 234 -2.54 2.72 7.79
N GLY A 235 -2.27 2.91 9.07
CA GLY A 235 -1.70 1.91 9.96
C GLY A 235 -2.74 1.05 10.67
N TYR A 236 -3.97 1.58 10.86
CA TYR A 236 -4.96 1.00 11.77
C TYR A 236 -6.34 0.85 11.13
N ALA A 237 -6.85 -0.38 11.13
CA ALA A 237 -8.19 -0.68 10.62
C ALA A 237 -9.30 -0.01 11.46
N GLU A 238 -9.04 0.26 12.74
CA GLU A 238 -9.95 0.99 13.64
C GLU A 238 -10.15 2.45 13.21
N TYR A 239 -9.13 3.08 12.62
CA TYR A 239 -9.28 4.41 12.03
C TYR A 239 -10.14 4.37 10.77
N LEU A 240 -9.94 3.37 9.92
CA LEU A 240 -10.82 3.16 8.76
C LEU A 240 -12.26 2.94 9.20
N ASP A 241 -12.52 2.15 10.26
CA ASP A 241 -13.88 1.98 10.81
C ASP A 241 -14.48 3.33 11.24
N ALA A 242 -13.71 4.16 11.94
CA ALA A 242 -14.15 5.50 12.32
C ALA A 242 -14.43 6.37 11.07
N LEU A 243 -13.55 6.37 10.09
CA LEU A 243 -13.73 7.08 8.83
C LEU A 243 -15.05 6.69 8.12
N LEU A 244 -15.40 5.40 8.15
CA LEU A 244 -16.61 4.86 7.52
C LEU A 244 -17.89 5.10 8.34
N ARG A 245 -17.80 5.51 9.60
CA ARG A 245 -18.94 5.86 10.45
C ARG A 245 -19.33 7.34 10.38
N PHE A 246 -18.36 8.23 10.22
CA PHE A 246 -18.56 9.68 10.27
C PHE A 246 -18.65 10.31 8.88
N THR A 247 -19.23 11.52 8.83
CA THR A 247 -19.29 12.39 7.64
C THR A 247 -18.33 13.57 7.80
N ASP A 248 -18.24 14.43 6.79
CA ASP A 248 -17.51 15.71 6.86
C ASP A 248 -18.30 16.84 7.54
N ASN A 249 -19.32 16.52 8.32
CA ASN A 249 -20.11 17.51 9.04
C ASN A 249 -19.29 18.15 10.19
N PRO A 250 -19.10 19.49 10.23
CA PRO A 250 -18.38 20.15 11.29
C PRO A 250 -19.02 19.94 12.69
N ASN A 251 -20.30 19.58 12.74
CA ASN A 251 -20.98 19.16 13.97
C ASN A 251 -20.73 17.68 14.27
N ASN A 252 -19.55 17.38 14.78
CA ASN A 252 -19.15 16.05 15.25
C ASN A 252 -19.29 14.92 14.20
N GLY A 253 -19.17 15.23 12.91
CA GLY A 253 -19.27 14.23 11.84
C GLY A 253 -20.64 13.55 11.72
N ALA A 254 -21.70 14.16 12.26
CA ALA A 254 -23.04 13.58 12.25
C ALA A 254 -23.64 13.50 10.84
N VAL A 255 -24.35 12.41 10.53
CA VAL A 255 -25.12 12.29 9.27
C VAL A 255 -26.33 13.22 9.33
N THR A 256 -26.46 14.10 8.37
CA THR A 256 -27.61 15.03 8.20
C THR A 256 -27.98 15.13 6.73
N ALA A 257 -29.11 15.79 6.43
CA ALA A 257 -29.51 16.04 5.04
C ALA A 257 -28.46 16.85 4.26
N GLN A 258 -27.71 17.74 4.92
CA GLN A 258 -26.64 18.53 4.31
C GLN A 258 -25.32 17.72 4.16
N TYR A 259 -25.10 16.75 5.05
CA TYR A 259 -23.90 15.90 5.08
C TYR A 259 -24.34 14.43 5.08
N PRO A 260 -24.87 13.91 3.96
CA PRO A 260 -25.46 12.57 3.92
C PRO A 260 -24.43 11.45 3.76
N ALA A 261 -23.29 11.75 3.13
CA ALA A 261 -22.29 10.76 2.77
C ALA A 261 -21.17 10.65 3.81
N ARG A 262 -20.83 9.42 4.17
CA ARG A 262 -19.73 9.10 5.08
C ARG A 262 -18.40 9.10 4.35
N GLY A 263 -17.29 9.05 5.10
CA GLY A 263 -15.95 9.10 4.52
C GLY A 263 -15.67 8.06 3.44
N GLY A 264 -16.32 6.90 3.49
CA GLY A 264 -16.23 5.86 2.46
C GLY A 264 -16.66 6.28 1.04
N ALA A 265 -17.43 7.36 0.93
CA ALA A 265 -17.84 7.91 -0.35
C ALA A 265 -16.72 8.65 -1.11
N TYR A 266 -15.59 8.93 -0.45
CA TYR A 266 -14.60 9.88 -0.96
C TYR A 266 -13.22 9.27 -1.25
N PHE A 267 -13.14 7.94 -1.42
CA PHE A 267 -11.92 7.27 -1.88
C PHE A 267 -12.24 6.00 -2.67
N ASP A 268 -11.33 5.60 -3.55
CA ASP A 268 -11.43 4.39 -4.39
C ASP A 268 -10.60 3.23 -3.85
N VAL A 269 -9.52 3.55 -3.17
CA VAL A 269 -8.43 2.64 -2.83
C VAL A 269 -8.17 2.75 -1.34
N VAL A 270 -7.93 1.64 -0.66
CA VAL A 270 -7.31 1.63 0.65
C VAL A 270 -5.82 1.50 0.46
N ASP A 271 -5.11 2.52 0.89
CA ASP A 271 -3.69 2.54 1.03
C ASP A 271 -3.32 2.27 2.49
N TYR A 272 -2.33 1.42 2.70
CA TYR A 272 -1.91 1.12 4.06
C TYR A 272 -0.39 0.93 4.18
N HIS A 273 0.12 1.27 5.37
CA HIS A 273 1.49 1.07 5.76
C HIS A 273 1.61 -0.12 6.70
N VAL A 274 2.64 -0.93 6.51
CA VAL A 274 2.96 -2.03 7.40
C VAL A 274 4.45 -2.28 7.45
N TYR A 275 5.01 -2.20 8.65
CA TYR A 275 6.39 -2.58 8.95
C TYR A 275 6.36 -3.89 9.73
N PRO A 276 6.55 -5.04 9.06
CA PRO A 276 6.28 -6.35 9.64
C PRO A 276 7.06 -6.67 10.90
N SER A 277 8.27 -6.13 11.06
CA SER A 277 9.14 -6.36 12.23
C SER A 277 8.44 -6.14 13.56
N TYR A 278 7.48 -5.19 13.62
CA TYR A 278 6.71 -4.89 14.83
C TYR A 278 5.68 -5.95 15.21
N TYR A 279 5.32 -6.85 14.29
CA TYR A 279 4.24 -7.84 14.46
C TYR A 279 4.75 -9.29 14.52
N LEU A 280 6.07 -9.54 14.54
CA LEU A 280 6.66 -10.88 14.54
C LEU A 280 6.77 -11.49 15.94
N ARG A 281 6.00 -10.99 16.90
CA ARG A 281 5.84 -11.56 18.24
C ARG A 281 4.36 -11.67 18.61
N ARG A 282 4.03 -12.69 19.39
CA ARG A 282 2.69 -12.85 19.98
C ARG A 282 2.81 -13.03 21.47
N ARG A 283 1.97 -12.36 22.23
CA ARG A 283 1.90 -12.56 23.70
C ARG A 283 1.44 -13.98 23.97
N ASN A 284 2.19 -14.70 24.78
CA ASN A 284 1.76 -15.97 25.32
C ASN A 284 0.95 -15.72 26.59
N LEU A 285 -0.35 -15.93 26.52
CA LEU A 285 -1.26 -15.64 27.63
C LEU A 285 -1.05 -16.60 28.83
N LEU A 286 -0.48 -17.80 28.59
CA LEU A 286 -0.26 -18.79 29.66
C LEU A 286 1.02 -18.55 30.45
N HIS A 287 2.02 -17.91 29.84
CA HIS A 287 3.38 -17.81 30.42
C HIS A 287 3.88 -16.36 30.58
N THR A 288 3.04 -15.34 30.41
CA THR A 288 3.43 -13.91 30.45
C THR A 288 4.66 -13.55 29.61
N SER A 289 5.02 -14.40 28.64
CA SER A 289 6.15 -14.30 27.73
C SER A 289 5.67 -13.93 26.32
N PHE A 290 6.62 -13.81 25.38
CA PHE A 290 6.33 -13.65 23.96
C PHE A 290 6.81 -14.86 23.18
N ASN A 291 5.99 -15.35 22.26
CA ASN A 291 6.40 -16.25 21.19
C ASN A 291 6.87 -15.40 20.01
N TYR A 292 8.04 -15.71 19.49
CA TYR A 292 8.64 -15.03 18.35
C TYR A 292 8.62 -15.93 17.13
N LEU A 293 8.35 -15.34 15.97
CA LEU A 293 8.47 -16.00 14.67
C LEU A 293 9.00 -14.97 13.66
N ARG A 294 10.29 -14.66 13.80
CA ARG A 294 11.01 -13.63 13.05
C ARG A 294 11.72 -14.28 11.86
N ASN A 295 10.96 -14.44 10.77
CA ASN A 295 11.43 -14.95 9.49
C ASN A 295 10.65 -14.25 8.34
N SER A 296 11.13 -14.41 7.12
CA SER A 296 10.60 -13.72 5.95
C SER A 296 9.18 -14.17 5.56
N ASP A 297 8.81 -15.43 5.78
CA ASP A 297 7.46 -15.93 5.49
C ASP A 297 6.43 -15.28 6.41
N ASN A 298 6.72 -15.21 7.72
CA ASN A 298 5.82 -14.55 8.65
C ASN A 298 5.79 -13.03 8.44
N ALA A 299 6.90 -12.42 8.03
CA ALA A 299 6.95 -11.01 7.66
C ALA A 299 6.05 -10.73 6.44
N ALA A 300 6.15 -11.51 5.37
CA ALA A 300 5.28 -11.37 4.21
C ALA A 300 3.80 -11.63 4.55
N ALA A 301 3.51 -12.57 5.45
CA ALA A 301 2.16 -12.82 5.93
C ALA A 301 1.54 -11.64 6.70
N GLN A 302 2.35 -10.76 7.34
CA GLN A 302 1.81 -9.57 8.01
C GLN A 302 1.17 -8.60 7.02
N LEU A 303 1.74 -8.45 5.82
CA LEU A 303 1.15 -7.64 4.76
C LEU A 303 -0.31 -8.05 4.48
N LEU A 304 -0.52 -9.35 4.37
CA LEU A 304 -1.85 -9.91 4.09
C LEU A 304 -2.80 -9.85 5.28
N ARG A 305 -2.28 -10.00 6.50
CA ARG A 305 -3.09 -9.87 7.72
C ARG A 305 -3.63 -8.44 7.88
N HIS A 306 -2.81 -7.42 7.59
CA HIS A 306 -3.26 -6.03 7.60
C HIS A 306 -4.31 -5.80 6.52
N LYS A 307 -4.08 -6.26 5.27
CA LYS A 307 -5.12 -6.20 4.23
C LYS A 307 -6.43 -6.81 4.71
N ALA A 308 -6.39 -8.01 5.27
CA ALA A 308 -7.60 -8.71 5.73
C ALA A 308 -8.33 -7.94 6.86
N GLN A 309 -7.63 -7.24 7.73
CA GLN A 309 -8.24 -6.39 8.76
C GLN A 309 -8.99 -5.20 8.12
N PHE A 310 -8.37 -4.49 7.19
CA PHE A 310 -9.02 -3.41 6.43
C PHE A 310 -10.19 -3.91 5.59
N GLU A 311 -10.04 -5.05 4.94
CA GLU A 311 -11.08 -5.69 4.12
C GLU A 311 -12.30 -6.07 4.96
N ALA A 312 -12.09 -6.64 6.15
CA ALA A 312 -13.16 -6.94 7.10
C ALA A 312 -13.94 -5.68 7.54
N VAL A 313 -13.25 -4.57 7.76
CA VAL A 313 -13.87 -3.28 8.06
C VAL A 313 -14.67 -2.77 6.85
N LEU A 314 -14.11 -2.81 5.65
CA LEU A 314 -14.85 -2.43 4.44
C LEU A 314 -16.13 -3.25 4.26
N HIS A 315 -16.04 -4.56 4.40
CA HIS A 315 -17.19 -5.47 4.29
C HIS A 315 -18.27 -5.20 5.35
N LYS A 316 -17.87 -4.93 6.60
CA LYS A 316 -18.77 -4.50 7.68
C LYS A 316 -19.59 -3.27 7.29
N HIS A 317 -19.00 -2.35 6.54
CA HIS A 317 -19.64 -1.12 6.07
C HIS A 317 -20.25 -1.22 4.66
N GLY A 318 -20.33 -2.43 4.11
CA GLY A 318 -21.04 -2.73 2.86
C GLY A 318 -20.19 -2.62 1.58
N PHE A 319 -18.88 -2.33 1.66
CA PHE A 319 -17.98 -2.32 0.51
C PHE A 319 -17.47 -3.75 0.21
N ASN A 320 -18.40 -4.63 -0.15
CA ASN A 320 -18.22 -6.07 -0.31
C ASN A 320 -18.54 -6.59 -1.71
N GLY A 321 -18.75 -5.68 -2.68
CA GLY A 321 -19.13 -6.02 -4.04
C GLY A 321 -20.64 -6.19 -4.26
N ASP A 322 -21.40 -6.47 -3.19
CA ASP A 322 -22.86 -6.64 -3.25
C ASP A 322 -23.61 -5.34 -2.97
N THR A 323 -23.32 -4.69 -1.83
CA THR A 323 -23.98 -3.43 -1.43
C THR A 323 -23.33 -2.22 -2.07
N TYR A 324 -22.00 -2.13 -1.96
CA TYR A 324 -21.15 -1.15 -2.61
C TYR A 324 -19.99 -1.85 -3.31
N PRO A 325 -19.42 -1.26 -4.38
CA PRO A 325 -18.26 -1.81 -5.05
C PRO A 325 -17.10 -2.06 -4.07
N GLU A 326 -16.37 -3.16 -4.28
CA GLU A 326 -15.13 -3.39 -3.57
C GLU A 326 -14.11 -2.29 -3.87
N LYS A 327 -13.36 -1.88 -2.86
CA LYS A 327 -12.25 -0.93 -3.02
C LYS A 327 -10.96 -1.68 -3.32
N HIS A 328 -10.07 -1.02 -4.07
CA HIS A 328 -8.74 -1.56 -4.35
C HIS A 328 -7.82 -1.42 -3.14
N PHE A 329 -6.69 -2.15 -3.18
CA PHE A 329 -5.64 -2.08 -2.15
C PHE A 329 -4.29 -1.79 -2.78
N ILE A 330 -3.55 -0.88 -2.17
CA ILE A 330 -2.13 -0.63 -2.41
C ILE A 330 -1.39 -0.58 -1.07
N VAL A 331 -0.08 -0.81 -1.11
CA VAL A 331 0.82 -0.64 0.04
C VAL A 331 1.83 0.41 -0.34
N THR A 332 1.80 1.57 0.29
CA THR A 332 2.67 2.68 -0.06
C THR A 332 3.90 2.79 0.85
N GLU A 333 3.90 2.05 1.97
CA GLU A 333 5.12 1.83 2.75
C GLU A 333 5.16 0.43 3.36
N THR A 334 6.26 -0.28 3.11
CA THR A 334 6.62 -1.50 3.82
C THR A 334 8.12 -1.74 3.72
N ASN A 335 8.70 -2.32 4.72
CA ASN A 335 10.02 -2.93 4.72
C ASN A 335 10.30 -3.57 6.09
N ILE A 336 11.47 -4.21 6.20
CA ILE A 336 12.13 -4.57 7.45
C ILE A 336 13.59 -4.09 7.37
N SER A 337 14.19 -3.74 8.48
CA SER A 337 15.62 -3.41 8.50
C SER A 337 16.47 -4.61 8.09
N ARG A 338 17.64 -4.40 7.50
CA ARG A 338 18.59 -5.46 7.22
C ARG A 338 19.48 -5.83 8.43
N ARG A 339 19.26 -5.17 9.57
CA ARG A 339 19.96 -5.45 10.84
C ARG A 339 18.98 -5.52 11.99
N PRO A 340 19.27 -6.33 13.01
CA PRO A 340 18.43 -6.42 14.18
C PRO A 340 18.27 -5.07 14.89
N ALA A 341 17.08 -4.78 15.38
CA ALA A 341 16.78 -3.62 16.21
C ALA A 341 16.08 -4.10 17.49
N GLU A 342 16.77 -4.05 18.62
CA GLU A 342 16.28 -4.58 19.91
C GLU A 342 15.82 -6.05 19.81
N TRP A 343 14.54 -6.33 20.11
CA TRP A 343 13.96 -7.65 20.00
C TRP A 343 13.59 -8.05 18.56
N ARG A 344 13.55 -7.10 17.63
CA ARG A 344 13.22 -7.32 16.23
C ARG A 344 14.46 -7.85 15.51
N TYR A 345 14.47 -9.14 15.30
CA TYR A 345 15.52 -9.77 14.48
C TYR A 345 15.30 -9.49 13.00
N SER A 346 16.38 -9.25 12.30
CA SER A 346 16.44 -9.22 10.84
C SER A 346 17.89 -9.46 10.36
N SER A 347 18.04 -9.69 9.08
CA SER A 347 19.31 -9.88 8.38
C SER A 347 19.16 -9.47 6.91
N ASP A 348 20.29 -9.33 6.20
CA ASP A 348 20.29 -9.13 4.74
C ASP A 348 19.48 -10.21 4.02
N GLU A 349 19.59 -11.45 4.48
CA GLU A 349 18.86 -12.57 3.89
C GLU A 349 17.37 -12.49 4.16
N MET A 350 16.96 -12.22 5.40
CA MET A 350 15.56 -12.09 5.77
C MET A 350 14.90 -10.93 5.03
N GLN A 351 15.54 -9.76 4.95
CA GLN A 351 15.02 -8.58 4.25
C GLN A 351 14.83 -8.87 2.76
N ARG A 352 15.83 -9.47 2.10
CA ARG A 352 15.79 -9.88 0.69
C ARG A 352 14.64 -10.85 0.41
N ASN A 353 14.55 -11.93 1.20
CA ASN A 353 13.53 -12.95 1.05
C ASN A 353 12.13 -12.38 1.29
N PHE A 354 11.99 -11.54 2.33
CA PHE A 354 10.75 -10.80 2.58
C PHE A 354 10.33 -9.97 1.37
N GLY A 355 11.26 -9.22 0.78
CA GLY A 355 10.95 -8.37 -0.39
C GLY A 355 10.35 -9.16 -1.55
N ILE A 356 10.95 -10.29 -1.91
CA ILE A 356 10.44 -11.14 -3.00
C ILE A 356 9.11 -11.80 -2.63
N LYS A 357 9.02 -12.38 -1.41
CA LYS A 357 7.81 -13.05 -0.91
C LYS A 357 6.63 -12.07 -0.81
N ALA A 358 6.87 -10.83 -0.34
CA ALA A 358 5.87 -9.79 -0.25
C ALA A 358 5.30 -9.40 -1.63
N LEU A 359 6.15 -9.22 -2.63
CA LEU A 359 5.72 -8.91 -4.00
C LEU A 359 4.87 -10.03 -4.63
N VAL A 360 5.24 -11.29 -4.38
CA VAL A 360 4.46 -12.45 -4.85
C VAL A 360 3.13 -12.56 -4.09
N ALA A 361 3.16 -12.43 -2.77
CA ALA A 361 1.98 -12.50 -1.92
C ALA A 361 0.98 -11.38 -2.24
N ALA A 362 1.45 -10.17 -2.49
CA ALA A 362 0.64 -9.03 -2.89
C ALA A 362 -0.15 -9.32 -4.18
N GLN A 363 0.51 -9.83 -5.23
CA GLN A 363 -0.12 -10.16 -6.49
C GLN A 363 -1.15 -11.30 -6.35
N LYS A 364 -0.84 -12.34 -5.55
CA LYS A 364 -1.76 -13.45 -5.23
C LYS A 364 -3.06 -12.94 -4.58
N ASN A 365 -3.00 -11.83 -3.84
CA ASN A 365 -4.10 -11.35 -3.01
C ASN A 365 -4.70 -10.03 -3.50
N GLY A 366 -4.48 -9.67 -4.77
CA GLY A 366 -5.14 -8.55 -5.42
C GLY A 366 -4.69 -7.17 -4.96
N ILE A 367 -3.56 -7.06 -4.23
CA ILE A 367 -2.89 -5.78 -3.97
C ILE A 367 -2.32 -5.28 -5.29
N ARG A 368 -2.53 -4.01 -5.62
CA ARG A 368 -2.22 -3.44 -6.94
C ARG A 368 -0.80 -2.91 -7.05
N GLN A 369 -0.28 -2.36 -5.95
CA GLN A 369 1.09 -1.83 -5.89
C GLN A 369 1.69 -2.12 -4.51
N VAL A 370 3.00 -2.28 -4.46
CA VAL A 370 3.78 -2.32 -3.21
C VAL A 370 4.98 -1.41 -3.36
N HIS A 371 5.09 -0.43 -2.47
CA HIS A 371 6.20 0.50 -2.40
C HIS A 371 7.08 0.19 -1.19
N PHE A 372 8.34 -0.13 -1.46
CA PHE A 372 9.31 -0.30 -0.38
C PHE A 372 9.80 1.05 0.13
N TYR A 373 9.88 1.21 1.41
CA TYR A 373 10.58 2.26 2.10
C TYR A 373 12.02 1.78 2.34
N SER A 374 13.05 2.36 1.69
CA SER A 374 13.03 3.40 0.70
C SER A 374 14.07 3.13 -0.40
N VAL A 375 14.32 4.10 -1.29
CA VAL A 375 15.29 3.95 -2.39
C VAL A 375 16.70 3.61 -1.90
N ALA A 376 17.15 4.23 -0.81
CA ALA A 376 18.46 3.96 -0.22
C ALA A 376 18.42 4.02 1.30
N GLU A 377 19.44 3.45 1.92
CA GLU A 377 19.74 3.66 3.32
C GLU A 377 19.96 5.15 3.61
N ALA A 378 19.61 5.59 4.82
CA ALA A 378 19.78 6.97 5.21
C ALA A 378 21.26 7.39 5.15
N THR A 379 21.50 8.68 4.91
CA THR A 379 22.85 9.24 4.76
C THR A 379 23.71 9.10 6.02
N ASP A 380 23.08 9.00 7.20
CA ASP A 380 23.69 8.80 8.49
C ASP A 380 23.57 7.35 9.01
N ALA A 381 23.21 6.39 8.12
CA ALA A 381 23.11 4.99 8.49
C ALA A 381 24.48 4.44 8.96
N PRO A 382 24.49 3.61 10.01
CA PRO A 382 25.71 2.96 10.50
C PRO A 382 26.35 2.09 9.41
N GLN A 383 27.68 2.09 9.31
CA GLN A 383 28.38 1.39 8.22
C GLN A 383 28.38 -0.14 8.36
N GLU A 384 28.63 -0.65 9.56
CA GLU A 384 28.70 -2.09 9.82
C GLU A 384 28.05 -2.46 11.15
N PRO A 385 26.75 -2.26 11.31
CA PRO A 385 26.11 -2.51 12.57
C PRO A 385 25.87 -4.00 12.80
N ALA A 386 26.28 -4.52 13.97
CA ALA A 386 25.81 -5.83 14.44
C ALA A 386 24.31 -5.78 14.81
N GLY A 387 23.84 -4.60 15.24
CA GLY A 387 22.46 -4.27 15.53
C GLY A 387 22.32 -2.74 15.65
N VAL A 388 21.08 -2.26 15.65
CA VAL A 388 20.78 -0.83 15.70
C VAL A 388 19.75 -0.51 16.78
N SER A 389 19.62 0.78 17.11
CA SER A 389 18.53 1.27 17.95
C SER A 389 17.19 1.25 17.17
N SER A 390 16.07 1.32 17.89
CA SER A 390 14.75 1.49 17.25
C SER A 390 14.68 2.75 16.37
N ALA A 391 15.38 3.82 16.76
CA ALA A 391 15.43 5.06 16.00
C ALA A 391 16.21 4.91 14.67
N ASP A 392 17.17 3.98 14.61
CA ASP A 392 18.02 3.78 13.43
C ASP A 392 17.50 2.66 12.51
N GLU A 393 16.47 1.93 12.91
CA GLU A 393 15.92 0.80 12.15
C GLU A 393 15.56 1.19 10.71
N PHE A 394 14.87 2.32 10.54
CA PHE A 394 14.44 2.83 9.24
C PHE A 394 15.61 3.27 8.34
N LYS A 395 16.75 3.61 8.94
CA LYS A 395 17.95 4.01 8.20
C LYS A 395 18.56 2.89 7.37
N LEU A 396 18.20 1.63 7.66
CA LEU A 396 18.74 0.42 7.04
C LEU A 396 17.68 -0.36 6.24
N MET A 397 16.74 0.38 5.64
CA MET A 397 15.66 -0.18 4.82
C MET A 397 15.81 0.11 3.32
N GLY A 398 17.01 0.52 2.86
CA GLY A 398 17.25 0.91 1.48
C GLY A 398 17.31 -0.23 0.47
N MET A 399 16.84 0.02 -0.77
CA MET A 399 17.18 -0.81 -1.94
C MET A 399 18.65 -0.65 -2.34
N TYR A 400 19.20 0.51 -2.09
CA TYR A 400 20.63 0.80 -2.23
C TYR A 400 21.28 0.98 -0.87
N GLU A 401 22.58 0.71 -0.81
CA GLU A 401 23.41 1.10 0.33
C GLU A 401 23.40 2.62 0.49
N ASN A 402 24.00 3.10 1.58
CA ASN A 402 24.04 4.54 1.90
C ASN A 402 24.60 5.38 0.74
N MET A 403 23.70 6.12 0.09
CA MET A 403 24.06 6.99 -1.06
C MET A 403 24.95 8.16 -0.69
N ASN A 404 25.03 8.55 0.60
CA ASN A 404 25.92 9.63 1.02
C ASN A 404 27.42 9.30 0.81
N ARG A 405 27.77 8.02 0.75
CA ARG A 405 29.11 7.52 0.44
C ARG A 405 29.38 7.45 -1.06
N ASP A 406 28.34 7.39 -1.85
CA ASP A 406 28.42 7.14 -3.29
C ASP A 406 28.02 8.43 -4.06
N ARG A 407 28.55 8.56 -5.26
CA ARG A 407 28.10 9.60 -6.21
C ARG A 407 27.07 8.99 -7.16
N PRO A 408 26.18 9.79 -7.77
CA PRO A 408 25.32 9.33 -8.84
C PRO A 408 26.10 8.50 -9.90
N GLY A 409 25.61 7.29 -10.21
CA GLY A 409 26.27 6.34 -11.12
C GLY A 409 27.19 5.31 -10.44
N HIS A 410 27.41 5.41 -9.13
CA HIS A 410 28.22 4.46 -8.34
C HIS A 410 27.40 3.77 -7.25
N GLU A 411 26.08 3.80 -7.37
CA GLU A 411 25.15 3.24 -6.40
C GLU A 411 25.29 1.71 -6.30
N LYS A 412 25.24 1.20 -5.09
CA LYS A 412 25.31 -0.24 -4.81
C LYS A 412 23.98 -0.75 -4.30
N LEU A 413 23.40 -1.74 -4.99
CA LEU A 413 22.20 -2.42 -4.53
C LEU A 413 22.50 -3.26 -3.26
N THR A 414 21.62 -3.15 -2.29
CA THR A 414 21.55 -4.10 -1.16
C THR A 414 21.03 -5.46 -1.66
N PRO A 415 21.12 -6.53 -0.88
CA PRO A 415 20.47 -7.81 -1.22
C PRO A 415 18.97 -7.66 -1.50
N LEU A 416 18.25 -6.80 -0.77
CA LEU A 416 16.86 -6.44 -1.08
C LEU A 416 16.74 -5.83 -2.49
N GLY A 417 17.57 -4.85 -2.80
CA GLY A 417 17.54 -4.21 -4.12
C GLY A 417 17.83 -5.18 -5.27
N LEU A 418 18.75 -6.13 -5.08
CA LEU A 418 19.02 -7.21 -6.04
C LEU A 418 17.81 -8.11 -6.24
N GLY A 419 17.17 -8.55 -5.15
CA GLY A 419 15.95 -9.36 -5.17
C GLY A 419 14.76 -8.64 -5.80
N PHE A 420 14.58 -7.37 -5.47
CA PHE A 420 13.56 -6.51 -6.06
C PHE A 420 13.76 -6.37 -7.57
N LYS A 421 14.97 -6.03 -8.02
CA LYS A 421 15.33 -5.91 -9.43
C LYS A 421 15.09 -7.19 -10.21
N THR A 422 15.49 -8.32 -9.65
CA THR A 422 15.23 -9.63 -10.25
C THR A 422 13.75 -9.90 -10.41
N THR A 423 12.97 -9.68 -9.34
CA THR A 423 11.53 -9.91 -9.33
C THR A 423 10.81 -9.02 -10.34
N ALA A 424 11.08 -7.71 -10.30
CA ALA A 424 10.46 -6.76 -11.22
C ALA A 424 10.82 -7.09 -12.69
N ASN A 425 12.09 -7.34 -13.00
CA ASN A 425 12.53 -7.65 -14.36
C ASN A 425 11.96 -8.96 -14.93
N LEU A 426 11.74 -9.95 -14.06
CA LEU A 426 11.20 -11.24 -14.50
C LEU A 426 9.69 -11.28 -14.56
N LEU A 427 9.00 -10.46 -13.76
CA LEU A 427 7.54 -10.49 -13.64
C LEU A 427 6.82 -9.25 -14.20
N ALA A 428 7.52 -8.20 -14.63
CA ALA A 428 6.88 -7.05 -15.28
C ALA A 428 6.07 -7.46 -16.51
N GLY A 429 4.79 -7.06 -16.57
CA GLY A 429 3.86 -7.44 -17.63
C GLY A 429 3.40 -8.90 -17.57
N TRP A 430 3.69 -9.61 -16.48
CA TRP A 430 3.12 -10.92 -16.17
C TRP A 430 1.98 -10.78 -15.20
N ARG A 431 1.00 -11.67 -15.29
CA ARG A 431 -0.17 -11.67 -14.41
C ARG A 431 -0.20 -12.96 -13.59
N TYR A 432 -0.53 -12.81 -12.32
CA TYR A 432 -0.80 -13.95 -11.45
C TYR A 432 -1.87 -14.86 -12.05
N ASP A 433 -1.59 -16.17 -12.08
CA ASP A 433 -2.50 -17.20 -12.59
C ASP A 433 -2.95 -18.10 -11.43
N ALA A 434 -4.14 -17.79 -10.87
CA ALA A 434 -4.68 -18.52 -9.72
C ALA A 434 -4.96 -20.00 -10.04
N PRO A 435 -5.63 -20.38 -11.18
CA PRO A 435 -5.84 -21.78 -11.54
C PRO A 435 -4.51 -22.54 -11.70
N ARG A 436 -3.51 -21.92 -12.34
CA ARG A 436 -2.21 -22.54 -12.53
C ARG A 436 -1.44 -22.70 -11.23
N THR A 437 -1.54 -21.70 -10.34
CA THR A 437 -0.96 -21.77 -8.98
C THR A 437 -1.59 -22.89 -8.16
N ALA A 438 -2.91 -23.01 -8.15
CA ALA A 438 -3.61 -24.09 -7.46
C ALA A 438 -3.21 -25.48 -8.03
N ALA A 439 -3.03 -25.57 -9.35
CA ALA A 439 -2.64 -26.81 -10.02
C ALA A 439 -1.17 -27.22 -9.73
N LEU A 440 -0.32 -26.34 -9.16
CA LEU A 440 1.00 -26.71 -8.64
C LEU A 440 0.89 -27.76 -7.54
N LYS A 441 -0.18 -27.72 -6.73
CA LYS A 441 -0.35 -28.61 -5.56
C LYS A 441 0.88 -28.61 -4.67
N LEU A 442 1.37 -27.43 -4.33
CA LEU A 442 2.53 -27.26 -3.46
C LEU A 442 2.28 -27.97 -2.12
N PRO A 443 3.28 -28.67 -1.57
CA PRO A 443 3.17 -29.23 -0.23
C PRO A 443 3.10 -28.12 0.83
N GLU A 444 2.70 -28.46 2.06
CA GLU A 444 2.53 -27.48 3.14
C GLU A 444 3.80 -26.71 3.44
N GLU A 445 4.97 -27.35 3.26
CA GLU A 445 6.30 -26.78 3.49
C GLU A 445 6.79 -25.87 2.36
N ALA A 446 6.04 -25.71 1.28
CA ALA A 446 6.37 -24.82 0.17
C ALA A 446 5.31 -23.73 -0.03
N ASP A 447 5.70 -22.62 -0.62
CA ASP A 447 4.78 -21.59 -1.15
C ASP A 447 5.33 -21.03 -2.45
N GLY A 448 4.50 -20.25 -3.13
CA GLY A 448 4.84 -19.62 -4.38
C GLY A 448 3.61 -19.32 -5.24
N ALA A 449 3.90 -18.96 -6.49
CA ALA A 449 2.87 -18.64 -7.47
C ALA A 449 3.32 -18.90 -8.90
N ALA A 450 2.33 -19.11 -9.77
CA ALA A 450 2.48 -19.11 -11.21
C ALA A 450 2.10 -17.75 -11.78
N PHE A 451 2.89 -17.26 -12.71
CA PHE A 451 2.63 -16.03 -13.46
C PHE A 451 2.58 -16.34 -14.95
N ARG A 452 1.67 -15.70 -15.67
CA ARG A 452 1.40 -15.96 -17.07
C ARG A 452 1.56 -14.69 -17.92
N ARG A 453 2.15 -14.86 -19.11
CA ARG A 453 2.14 -13.88 -20.19
C ARG A 453 1.88 -14.61 -21.51
N GLY A 454 0.68 -14.43 -22.09
CA GLY A 454 0.23 -15.25 -23.21
C GLY A 454 0.18 -16.74 -22.83
N SER A 455 0.90 -17.59 -23.54
CA SER A 455 1.02 -19.04 -23.27
C SER A 455 2.23 -19.41 -22.40
N GLN A 456 3.06 -18.44 -21.99
CA GLN A 456 4.28 -18.67 -21.24
C GLN A 456 4.03 -18.57 -19.74
N TYR A 457 4.85 -19.30 -18.95
CA TYR A 457 4.78 -19.31 -17.48
C TYR A 457 6.14 -19.03 -16.84
N VAL A 458 6.08 -18.32 -15.70
CA VAL A 458 7.15 -18.22 -14.71
C VAL A 458 6.57 -18.65 -13.37
N TYR A 459 7.27 -19.51 -12.66
CA TYR A 459 6.90 -19.95 -11.33
C TYR A 459 7.90 -19.38 -10.33
N VAL A 460 7.40 -18.69 -9.29
CA VAL A 460 8.24 -18.23 -8.18
C VAL A 460 7.94 -19.13 -6.99
N LEU A 461 8.92 -19.92 -6.57
CA LEU A 461 8.70 -20.98 -5.56
C LEU A 461 9.81 -20.91 -4.49
N TRP A 462 9.45 -21.27 -3.25
CA TRP A 462 10.38 -21.41 -2.14
C TRP A 462 9.91 -22.43 -1.11
N ALA A 463 10.85 -22.93 -0.28
CA ALA A 463 10.54 -23.67 0.94
C ALA A 463 10.20 -22.67 2.04
N LYS A 464 9.09 -22.89 2.77
CA LYS A 464 8.68 -21.99 3.86
C LYS A 464 9.62 -22.10 5.07
N THR A 465 10.08 -20.97 5.55
CA THR A 465 10.82 -20.85 6.79
C THR A 465 9.86 -20.89 7.98
N GLN A 466 10.07 -21.80 8.92
CA GLN A 466 9.14 -22.07 10.02
C GLN A 466 9.72 -21.73 11.40
N LEU A 467 11.03 -21.59 11.50
CA LEU A 467 11.73 -21.34 12.75
C LEU A 467 12.05 -19.86 12.95
N ASP A 468 12.10 -19.44 14.21
CA ASP A 468 12.48 -18.09 14.57
C ASP A 468 13.95 -17.82 14.21
N GLN A 469 14.23 -16.64 13.64
CA GLN A 469 15.56 -16.18 13.23
C GLN A 469 16.25 -17.08 12.19
N GLN A 470 15.50 -17.81 11.39
CA GLN A 470 16.06 -18.67 10.35
C GLN A 470 15.42 -18.39 9.00
N GLU A 471 16.24 -18.41 7.97
CA GLU A 471 15.82 -18.36 6.56
C GLU A 471 16.11 -19.69 5.83
N ALA A 472 16.81 -20.61 6.49
CA ALA A 472 17.11 -21.94 5.95
C ALA A 472 15.87 -22.82 6.01
N ALA A 473 15.46 -23.31 4.85
CA ALA A 473 14.42 -24.32 4.69
C ALA A 473 14.73 -25.13 3.42
N SER A 474 14.22 -26.34 3.32
CA SER A 474 14.44 -27.17 2.13
C SER A 474 13.29 -28.13 1.93
N VAL A 475 12.80 -28.20 0.69
CA VAL A 475 11.76 -29.16 0.28
C VAL A 475 11.96 -29.59 -1.16
N ARG A 476 11.83 -30.88 -1.40
CA ARG A 476 11.82 -31.43 -2.76
C ARG A 476 10.42 -31.29 -3.35
N TYR A 477 10.34 -30.66 -4.52
CA TYR A 477 9.08 -30.47 -5.22
C TYR A 477 9.16 -31.01 -6.65
N THR A 478 8.09 -31.67 -7.10
CA THR A 478 7.96 -32.18 -8.47
C THR A 478 6.76 -31.54 -9.14
N PHE A 479 6.99 -30.86 -10.27
CA PHE A 479 5.92 -30.26 -11.05
C PHE A 479 4.92 -31.34 -11.54
N PRO A 480 3.63 -30.99 -11.70
CA PRO A 480 2.60 -31.93 -12.12
C PRO A 480 2.96 -32.66 -13.42
N ALA A 481 2.84 -33.99 -13.43
CA ALA A 481 3.21 -34.82 -14.59
C ALA A 481 2.44 -34.44 -15.86
N ALA A 482 1.17 -34.01 -15.70
CA ALA A 482 0.32 -33.56 -16.81
C ALA A 482 0.90 -32.36 -17.59
N TRP A 483 1.88 -31.66 -17.04
CA TRP A 483 2.52 -30.51 -17.73
C TRP A 483 3.69 -30.90 -18.60
N SER A 484 4.11 -32.16 -18.56
CA SER A 484 5.21 -32.72 -19.38
C SER A 484 6.48 -31.84 -19.34
N VAL A 485 6.84 -31.35 -18.14
CA VAL A 485 8.02 -30.48 -17.96
C VAL A 485 9.27 -31.30 -18.20
N ALA A 486 9.89 -31.15 -19.36
CA ALA A 486 11.13 -31.85 -19.74
C ALA A 486 12.36 -31.29 -19.01
N GLY A 487 12.32 -30.01 -18.61
CA GLY A 487 13.37 -29.34 -17.87
C GLY A 487 12.99 -27.90 -17.56
N LEU A 488 13.75 -27.30 -16.66
CA LEU A 488 13.52 -25.96 -16.12
C LEU A 488 14.79 -25.12 -16.22
N GLU A 489 14.62 -23.83 -16.39
CA GLU A 489 15.64 -22.82 -16.12
C GLU A 489 15.35 -22.21 -14.77
N ARG A 490 16.28 -22.36 -13.82
CA ARG A 490 16.24 -21.74 -12.48
C ARG A 490 17.06 -20.47 -12.50
N ARG A 491 16.47 -19.38 -12.02
CA ARG A 491 17.12 -18.10 -11.78
C ARG A 491 17.05 -17.78 -10.30
N ALA A 492 18.19 -17.43 -9.71
CA ALA A 492 18.26 -17.04 -8.30
C ALA A 492 17.81 -15.59 -8.10
N TRP A 493 17.73 -15.17 -6.86
CA TRP A 493 17.28 -13.84 -6.44
C TRP A 493 18.15 -12.68 -6.97
N ASP A 494 19.40 -12.92 -7.34
CA ASP A 494 20.35 -11.93 -7.86
C ASP A 494 20.44 -11.92 -9.41
N PHE A 495 19.63 -12.73 -10.08
CA PHE A 495 19.67 -12.90 -11.55
C PHE A 495 19.58 -11.56 -12.31
N GLY A 496 18.84 -10.57 -11.80
CA GLY A 496 18.71 -9.26 -12.43
C GLY A 496 20.03 -8.50 -12.60
N VAL A 497 21.09 -8.93 -11.92
CA VAL A 497 22.46 -8.39 -12.01
C VAL A 497 23.46 -9.44 -12.43
N SER A 498 23.43 -10.64 -11.83
CA SER A 498 24.36 -11.73 -12.15
C SER A 498 24.16 -12.27 -13.58
N GLY A 499 22.93 -12.25 -14.10
CA GLY A 499 22.57 -12.87 -15.39
C GLY A 499 22.68 -14.40 -15.38
N VAL A 500 23.04 -15.01 -14.25
CA VAL A 500 23.34 -16.45 -14.16
C VAL A 500 22.06 -17.25 -13.94
N SER A 501 21.82 -18.22 -14.83
CA SER A 501 20.75 -19.21 -14.68
C SER A 501 21.30 -20.62 -14.69
N THR A 502 20.56 -21.53 -14.06
CA THR A 502 20.92 -22.96 -14.01
C THR A 502 19.85 -23.77 -14.73
N ARG A 503 20.28 -24.62 -15.68
CA ARG A 503 19.38 -25.60 -16.30
C ARG A 503 19.26 -26.83 -15.42
N MET A 504 18.03 -27.20 -15.15
CA MET A 504 17.66 -28.37 -14.35
C MET A 504 16.98 -29.40 -15.24
N PRO A 505 17.45 -30.64 -15.28
CA PRO A 505 16.79 -31.70 -16.02
C PRO A 505 15.54 -32.17 -15.28
N GLY A 506 14.46 -32.41 -16.02
CA GLY A 506 13.22 -32.98 -15.48
C GLY A 506 12.39 -32.02 -14.62
N PRO A 507 11.29 -32.54 -14.06
CA PRO A 507 10.28 -31.75 -13.37
C PRO A 507 10.58 -31.57 -11.87
N THR A 508 11.62 -32.20 -11.30
CA THR A 508 11.88 -32.19 -9.87
C THR A 508 12.94 -31.15 -9.51
N VAL A 509 12.64 -30.33 -8.51
CA VAL A 509 13.51 -29.27 -8.01
C VAL A 509 13.68 -29.38 -6.49
N LEU A 510 14.82 -28.92 -5.99
CA LEU A 510 15.01 -28.67 -4.57
C LEU A 510 14.77 -27.16 -4.34
N LEU A 511 13.74 -26.86 -3.55
CA LEU A 511 13.43 -25.50 -3.11
C LEU A 511 14.20 -25.23 -1.81
N ASP A 512 14.67 -24.01 -1.66
CA ASP A 512 15.26 -23.52 -0.42
C ASP A 512 14.44 -22.33 0.13
N GLY A 513 14.84 -21.76 1.27
CA GLY A 513 14.12 -20.65 1.90
C GLY A 513 14.15 -19.36 1.08
N ALA A 514 15.12 -19.21 0.18
CA ALA A 514 15.22 -18.09 -0.73
C ALA A 514 14.33 -18.34 -1.98
N PRO A 515 13.42 -17.43 -2.34
CA PRO A 515 12.59 -17.60 -3.54
C PRO A 515 13.45 -17.71 -4.81
N ALA A 516 13.10 -18.65 -5.68
CA ALA A 516 13.72 -18.82 -6.98
C ALA A 516 12.65 -18.80 -8.10
N PHE A 517 13.09 -18.41 -9.30
CA PHE A 517 12.24 -18.25 -10.48
C PHE A 517 12.50 -19.42 -11.43
N PHE A 518 11.46 -20.17 -11.76
CA PHE A 518 11.53 -21.34 -12.62
C PHE A 518 10.75 -21.08 -13.90
N THR A 519 11.37 -21.34 -15.04
CA THR A 519 10.73 -21.23 -16.34
C THR A 519 10.91 -22.55 -17.09
N PRO A 520 9.85 -23.15 -17.67
CA PRO A 520 10.02 -24.29 -18.57
C PRO A 520 11.01 -23.97 -19.68
N LEU A 521 11.90 -24.91 -20.04
CA LEU A 521 12.97 -24.67 -21.02
C LEU A 521 12.46 -24.20 -22.38
N GLU A 522 11.28 -24.66 -22.80
CA GLU A 522 10.65 -24.19 -24.04
C GLU A 522 10.21 -22.73 -23.96
N ASP A 523 9.69 -22.31 -22.83
CA ASP A 523 9.28 -20.90 -22.58
C ASP A 523 10.49 -19.99 -22.41
N ALA A 524 11.56 -20.47 -21.79
CA ALA A 524 12.82 -19.74 -21.65
C ALA A 524 13.43 -19.39 -23.02
N LYS A 525 13.41 -20.32 -23.97
CA LYS A 525 13.87 -20.07 -25.37
C LYS A 525 13.03 -18.97 -26.04
N LYS A 526 11.71 -19.00 -25.89
CA LYS A 526 10.80 -17.98 -26.45
C LYS A 526 11.06 -16.60 -25.83
N GLN A 527 11.33 -16.54 -24.52
CA GLN A 527 11.66 -15.29 -23.82
C GLN A 527 12.97 -14.68 -24.31
N LEU A 528 14.00 -15.49 -24.54
CA LEU A 528 15.28 -15.04 -25.09
C LEU A 528 15.13 -14.51 -26.52
N ALA A 529 14.37 -15.20 -27.37
CA ALA A 529 14.10 -14.76 -28.74
C ALA A 529 13.37 -13.41 -28.77
N ALA A 530 12.37 -13.18 -27.87
CA ALA A 530 11.63 -11.93 -27.77
C ALA A 530 12.50 -10.74 -27.30
N ARG A 531 13.54 -11.00 -26.49
CA ARG A 531 14.49 -9.95 -26.06
C ARG A 531 15.50 -9.60 -27.15
N ALA A 532 15.88 -10.57 -28.00
CA ALA A 532 16.81 -10.36 -29.12
C ALA A 532 16.19 -9.53 -30.24
N TYR A 533 14.85 -9.50 -30.35
CA TYR A 533 14.11 -8.69 -31.32
C TYR A 533 13.11 -7.78 -30.54
N PRO A 534 13.57 -6.68 -29.96
CA PRO A 534 12.63 -5.71 -29.39
C PRO A 534 11.76 -5.19 -30.54
N HIS A 535 10.44 -5.28 -30.39
CA HIS A 535 9.52 -4.67 -31.35
C HIS A 535 9.93 -3.22 -31.59
N PRO A 536 9.95 -2.74 -32.85
CA PRO A 536 10.20 -1.35 -33.15
C PRO A 536 9.20 -0.52 -32.32
N LYS A 537 9.72 0.51 -31.65
CA LYS A 537 8.88 1.51 -31.00
C LYS A 537 7.85 1.94 -32.03
N ALA A 538 6.55 1.81 -31.70
CA ALA A 538 5.51 2.41 -32.50
C ALA A 538 5.84 3.91 -32.56
N GLU A 539 6.27 4.37 -33.71
CA GLU A 539 6.27 5.78 -34.05
C GLU A 539 4.81 6.21 -34.06
N GLN A 540 4.43 6.95 -33.04
CA GLN A 540 3.51 8.10 -33.15
C GLN A 540 3.45 8.83 -31.81
#